data_664b15ab5a06eeaa765cae643208585f
#
_entry.id   664b15ab5a06eeaa765cae643208585f
#
_cell.length_a   1.000
_cell.length_b   1.000
_cell.length_c   1.000
_cell.angle_alpha   90.00
_cell.angle_beta   90.00
_cell.angle_gamma   90.00
#
_symmetry.space_group_name_H-M   'P 1'
#
loop_
_entity.id
_entity.type
_entity.pdbx_description
1 polymer ?
#
loop_
_entity_poly.entity_id
_entity_poly.type
_entity_poly.pdbx_seq_one_letter_code
_entity_poly.pdbx_strand_id
1 'polypeptide(L)' 'MKQGKGFTHEERARVTAIGDLLIERYIEQREALEAGDRAHAIELQFEIKELMREKQEIRRWTSV' A
#
# COMPACT_ATOMS: atom_id res chain seq x y z
N MET A 1 -21.21 -13.22 -16.45
CA MET A 1 -20.71 -12.92 -16.12
C MET A 1 -19.83 -12.39 -16.03
N LYS A 2 -19.30 -12.15 -16.12
CA LYS A 2 -18.50 -11.79 -16.11
C LYS A 2 -17.84 -11.38 -15.51
N GLN A 3 -17.50 -11.34 -15.39
CA GLN A 3 -16.79 -11.03 -14.69
C GLN A 3 -15.42 -10.89 -14.70
N GLY A 4 -14.69 -11.12 -15.10
CA GLY A 4 -13.30 -11.17 -15.17
C GLY A 4 -12.58 -9.89 -15.10
N LYS A 5 -13.24 -8.87 -15.22
CA LYS A 5 -12.61 -7.56 -15.09
C LYS A 5 -12.97 -6.96 -13.76
N GLY A 6 -12.04 -6.42 -13.09
CA GLY A 6 -12.26 -5.84 -11.80
C GLY A 6 -11.84 -6.80 -10.71
N PHE A 7 -11.79 -6.29 -9.51
CA PHE A 7 -11.33 -7.05 -8.36
C PHE A 7 -12.43 -7.92 -7.81
N THR A 8 -12.04 -9.08 -7.29
CA THR A 8 -12.96 -9.84 -6.47
C THR A 8 -13.25 -9.05 -5.19
N HIS A 9 -14.24 -9.53 -4.45
CA HIS A 9 -14.58 -8.87 -3.19
C HIS A 9 -13.40 -8.85 -2.23
N GLU A 10 -12.69 -9.96 -2.13
CA GLU A 10 -11.54 -10.06 -1.26
C GLU A 10 -10.39 -9.18 -1.74
N GLU A 11 -10.16 -9.16 -3.04
CA GLU A 11 -9.09 -8.33 -3.59
C GLU A 11 -9.39 -6.85 -3.37
N ARG A 12 -10.64 -6.48 -3.51
CA ARG A 12 -11.03 -5.10 -3.30
C ARG A 12 -10.80 -4.69 -1.85
N ALA A 13 -11.19 -5.56 -0.92
CA ALA A 13 -10.96 -5.29 0.50
C ALA A 13 -9.47 -5.16 0.79
N ARG A 14 -8.64 -6.01 0.16
CA ARG A 14 -7.21 -5.95 0.36
C ARG A 14 -6.63 -4.65 -0.16
N VAL A 15 -7.04 -4.24 -1.36
CA VAL A 15 -6.55 -3.00 -1.94
C VAL A 15 -6.93 -1.82 -1.07
N THR A 16 -8.14 -1.81 -0.55
CA THR A 16 -8.58 -0.75 0.35
C THR A 16 -7.74 -0.72 1.62
N ALA A 17 -7.47 -1.90 2.20
CA ALA A 17 -6.66 -1.98 3.40
C ALA A 17 -5.23 -1.48 3.14
N ILE A 18 -4.67 -1.84 1.99
CA ILE A 18 -3.34 -1.36 1.63
C ILE A 18 -3.34 0.16 1.48
N GLY A 19 -4.38 0.70 0.85
CA GLY A 19 -4.49 2.14 0.71
C GLY A 19 -4.51 2.86 2.05
N ASP A 20 -5.28 2.32 3.00
CA ASP A 20 -5.35 2.91 4.33
C ASP A 20 -4.00 2.83 5.03
N LEU A 21 -3.34 1.69 4.92
CA LEU A 21 -2.02 1.51 5.51
C LEU A 21 -1.00 2.47 4.90
N LEU A 22 -1.07 2.68 3.59
CA LEU A 22 -0.17 3.62 2.93
C LEU A 22 -0.34 5.02 3.48
N ILE A 23 -1.58 5.45 3.66
CA ILE A 23 -1.83 6.77 4.20
C ILE A 23 -1.20 6.90 5.59
N GLU A 24 -1.41 5.91 6.44
CA GLU A 24 -0.83 5.92 7.78
C GLU A 24 0.69 5.95 7.74
N ARG A 25 1.29 5.16 6.87
CA ARG A 25 2.74 5.09 6.78
C ARG A 25 3.33 6.40 6.28
N TYR A 26 2.66 7.05 5.33
CA TYR A 26 3.11 8.36 4.86
C TYR A 26 3.07 9.40 5.97
N ILE A 27 2.02 9.39 6.76
CA ILE A 27 1.91 10.32 7.87
C ILE A 27 3.02 10.07 8.89
N GLU A 28 3.25 8.81 9.23
CA GLU A 28 4.29 8.46 10.18
C GLU A 28 5.67 8.84 9.65
N GLN A 29 5.88 8.63 8.35
CA GLN A 29 7.16 8.99 7.74
C GLN A 29 7.42 10.49 7.85
N ARG A 30 6.38 11.27 7.58
CA ARG A 30 6.50 12.71 7.69
C ARG A 30 6.82 13.13 9.11
N GLU A 31 6.14 12.53 10.07
CA GLU A 31 6.38 12.84 11.47
C GLU A 31 7.80 12.45 11.88
N ALA A 32 8.27 11.30 11.41
CA ALA A 32 9.62 10.86 11.71
C ALA A 32 10.65 11.84 11.14
N LEU A 33 10.43 12.30 9.91
CA LEU A 33 11.33 13.26 9.31
C LEU A 33 11.34 14.58 10.05
N GLU A 34 10.17 15.02 10.47
CA GLU A 34 10.06 16.27 11.23
C GLU A 34 10.73 16.17 12.59
N ALA A 35 10.71 14.97 13.17
CA ALA A 35 11.38 14.73 14.44
C ALA A 35 12.87 14.46 14.28
N GLY A 36 13.36 14.34 13.04
CA GLY A 36 14.76 14.06 12.81
C GLY A 36 15.12 12.60 12.96
N ASP A 37 14.11 11.72 12.98
CA ASP A 37 14.32 10.28 13.15
C ASP A 37 14.46 9.63 11.78
N ARG A 38 15.65 9.71 11.23
CA ARG A 38 15.91 9.21 9.89
C ARG A 38 15.80 7.71 9.79
N ALA A 39 16.25 7.01 10.82
CA ALA A 39 16.20 5.55 10.81
C ALA A 39 14.78 5.06 10.69
N HIS A 40 13.89 5.66 11.47
CA HIS A 40 12.48 5.28 11.43
C HIS A 40 11.85 5.65 10.08
N ALA A 41 12.21 6.81 9.55
CA ALA A 41 11.70 7.24 8.25
C ALA A 41 12.11 6.27 7.14
N ILE A 42 13.33 5.76 7.20
CA ILE A 42 13.80 4.80 6.21
C ILE A 42 13.04 3.47 6.33
N GLU A 43 12.81 3.02 7.55
CA GLU A 43 12.03 1.81 7.75
C GLU A 43 10.63 1.96 7.17
N LEU A 44 10.02 3.10 7.41
CA LEU A 44 8.68 3.37 6.88
C LEU A 44 8.69 3.40 5.35
N GLN A 45 9.77 3.92 4.77
CA GLN A 45 9.89 3.94 3.32
C GLN A 45 9.91 2.54 2.74
N PHE A 46 10.60 1.61 3.39
CA PHE A 46 10.59 0.23 2.94
C PHE A 46 9.21 -0.38 3.04
N GLU A 47 8.49 -0.11 4.14
CA GLU A 47 7.13 -0.61 4.29
C GLU A 47 6.22 -0.06 3.20
N ILE A 48 6.36 1.22 2.90
CA ILE A 48 5.57 1.85 1.85
C ILE A 48 5.83 1.16 0.51
N LYS A 49 7.09 0.90 0.20
CA LYS A 49 7.43 0.22 -1.05
C LYS A 49 6.81 -1.17 -1.12
N GLU A 50 6.86 -1.90 -0.02
CA GLU A 50 6.28 -3.23 0.01
C GLU A 50 4.77 -3.20 -0.22
N LEU A 51 4.11 -2.25 0.41
CA LEU A 51 2.67 -2.11 0.25
C LEU A 51 2.31 -1.72 -1.18
N MET A 52 3.08 -0.82 -1.78
CA MET A 52 2.83 -0.41 -3.15
C MET A 52 3.07 -1.57 -4.11
N ARG A 53 4.08 -2.37 -3.85
CA ARG A 53 4.36 -3.54 -4.67
C ARG A 53 3.21 -4.53 -4.59
N GLU A 54 2.72 -4.79 -3.38
CA GLU A 54 1.61 -5.72 -3.20
C GLU A 54 0.38 -5.22 -3.93
N LYS A 55 0.10 -3.94 -3.83
CA LYS A 55 -1.03 -3.34 -4.51
C LYS A 55 -0.92 -3.51 -6.02
N GLN A 56 0.27 -3.29 -6.56
CA GLN A 56 0.48 -3.45 -7.99
C GLN A 56 0.33 -4.88 -8.43
N GLU A 57 0.79 -5.82 -7.62
CA GLU A 57 0.66 -7.22 -7.95
C GLU A 57 -0.81 -7.64 -8.02
N ILE A 58 -1.61 -7.16 -7.09
CA ILE A 58 -3.03 -7.47 -7.10
C ILE A 58 -3.67 -6.91 -8.37
N ARG A 59 -3.35 -5.68 -8.72
CA ARG A 59 -3.90 -5.05 -9.92
C ARG A 59 -3.43 -5.77 -11.18
N ARG A 60 -2.20 -6.23 -11.18
CA ARG A 60 -1.64 -6.94 -12.31
C ARG A 60 -2.39 -8.25 -12.55
N TRP A 61 -2.65 -9.00 -11.48
CA TRP A 61 -3.39 -10.24 -11.60
C TRP A 61 -4.81 -10.00 -12.09
N THR A 62 -5.40 -8.91 -11.65
CA THR A 62 -6.80 -8.63 -11.95
C THR A 62 -7.01 -8.11 -13.36
N SER A 63 -6.03 -7.40 -13.90
CA SER A 63 -6.19 -6.80 -15.22
C SER A 63 -5.86 -7.74 -16.37
N VAL A 64 -5.46 -8.95 -16.11
CA VAL A 64 -5.19 -9.94 -17.16
C VAL A 64 -6.46 -10.64 -17.66
#